data_2ab435495e5cfef68bedaf3acdbbe8be
#
_entry.id   2ab435495e5cfef68bedaf3acdbbe8be
#
_cell.length_a   1.000
_cell.length_b   1.000
_cell.length_c   1.000
_cell.angle_alpha   90.00
_cell.angle_beta   90.00
_cell.angle_gamma   90.00
#
_symmetry.space_group_name_H-M   'P 1'
#
loop_
_entity.id
_entity.type
_entity.pdbx_description
1 polymer ?
#
loop_
_entity_poly.entity_id
_entity_poly.type
_entity_poly.pdbx_seq_one_letter_code
_entity_poly.pdbx_strand_id
1 'polypeptide(L)'
;IYALTLPFNNFKLGLPSGLSKGLYNFNLMSRLTQHVSDVRDFDKLPIPFLCIATDVETGEQIVLDEGILAQAIIASGALPTLYSPVEINGRLLIDGGVVNNYPIEELKNRGIDFIIGIDVQDGLKNREQLKDVTAVLSQINNFSMIEKMEGKRSLTNIYIKPDIKGFSVVSFDKGQEIIKKGNEKANEFIKELLPLRNIDERPTTFKVIKNDSIFIRDITFNKLENFTR
;
A
#
# COMPACT_ATOMS: atom_id res chain seq x y z
N ILE A 1 -5.83 23.65 2.61
CA ILE A 1 -6.62 23.87 3.84
C ILE A 1 -7.23 22.51 4.17
N TYR A 2 -6.73 21.86 5.21
CA TYR A 2 -7.32 20.62 5.72
C TYR A 2 -8.40 21.03 6.73
N ALA A 3 -9.66 20.77 6.39
CA ALA A 3 -10.75 20.94 7.32
C ALA A 3 -10.99 19.61 8.04
N LEU A 4 -10.84 19.61 9.36
CA LEU A 4 -11.23 18.47 10.18
C LEU A 4 -12.75 18.41 10.21
N THR A 5 -13.33 17.37 9.61
CA THR A 5 -14.78 17.16 9.61
C THR A 5 -15.13 16.24 10.76
N LEU A 6 -15.82 16.76 11.76
CA LEU A 6 -16.32 15.93 12.86
C LEU A 6 -17.70 15.38 12.50
N PRO A 7 -17.90 14.05 12.49
CA PRO A 7 -19.22 13.48 12.23
C PRO A 7 -20.16 13.79 13.39
N PHE A 8 -21.38 14.22 13.06
CA PHE A 8 -22.43 14.51 14.00
C PHE A 8 -23.62 13.56 13.75
N ASN A 9 -23.70 12.51 14.57
CA ASN A 9 -24.75 11.50 14.45
C ASN A 9 -25.52 11.39 15.76
N ASN A 10 -26.86 11.35 15.66
CA ASN A 10 -27.76 11.19 16.82
C ASN A 10 -27.45 12.18 17.96
N PHE A 11 -27.26 13.47 17.62
CA PHE A 11 -26.90 14.53 18.57
C PHE A 11 -25.60 14.31 19.36
N LYS A 12 -24.71 13.43 18.82
CA LYS A 12 -23.37 13.21 19.39
C LYS A 12 -22.30 13.58 18.39
N LEU A 13 -21.31 14.32 18.85
CA LEU A 13 -20.08 14.60 18.11
C LEU A 13 -19.19 13.37 18.18
N GLY A 14 -18.81 12.83 17.02
CA GLY A 14 -17.90 11.71 16.91
C GLY A 14 -16.51 12.15 16.46
N LEU A 15 -15.52 11.28 16.64
CA LEU A 15 -14.22 11.43 15.97
C LEU A 15 -14.33 10.79 14.59
N PRO A 16 -13.69 11.38 13.56
CA PRO A 16 -13.64 10.77 12.23
C PRO A 16 -12.78 9.50 12.27
N SER A 17 -13.10 8.53 11.41
CA SER A 17 -12.33 7.29 11.25
C SER A 17 -10.93 7.51 10.67
N GLY A 18 -10.66 8.70 10.13
CA GLY A 18 -9.36 9.13 9.59
C GLY A 18 -9.38 10.64 9.33
N LEU A 19 -8.20 11.25 9.29
CA LEU A 19 -8.03 12.67 9.00
C LEU A 19 -8.39 13.03 7.55
N SER A 20 -8.27 12.07 6.63
CA SER A 20 -8.52 12.24 5.21
C SER A 20 -9.31 11.06 4.64
N LYS A 21 -10.27 11.34 3.77
CA LYS A 21 -10.98 10.31 2.98
C LYS A 21 -10.15 9.77 1.81
N GLY A 22 -8.93 10.25 1.61
CA GLY A 22 -8.03 9.75 0.57
C GLY A 22 -8.44 10.05 -0.88
N LEU A 23 -9.44 10.91 -1.12
CA LEU A 23 -9.97 11.17 -2.48
C LEU A 23 -8.90 11.68 -3.45
N TYR A 24 -7.99 12.54 -2.99
CA TYR A 24 -6.90 13.02 -3.80
C TYR A 24 -5.98 11.87 -4.24
N ASN A 25 -5.62 10.99 -3.32
CA ASN A 25 -4.77 9.84 -3.60
C ASN A 25 -5.46 8.85 -4.54
N PHE A 26 -6.78 8.63 -4.35
CA PHE A 26 -7.57 7.79 -5.26
C PHE A 26 -7.56 8.35 -6.69
N ASN A 27 -7.81 9.66 -6.86
CA ASN A 27 -7.77 10.31 -8.17
C ASN A 27 -6.38 10.22 -8.80
N LEU A 28 -5.31 10.40 -8.01
CA LEU A 28 -3.94 10.27 -8.49
C LEU A 28 -3.66 8.83 -8.95
N MET A 29 -3.98 7.83 -8.13
CA MET A 29 -3.78 6.42 -8.48
C MET A 29 -4.62 6.02 -9.69
N SER A 30 -5.89 6.45 -9.79
CA SER A 30 -6.74 6.20 -10.94
C SER A 30 -6.14 6.76 -12.23
N ARG A 31 -5.55 7.94 -12.18
CA ARG A 31 -4.85 8.54 -13.34
C ARG A 31 -3.59 7.77 -13.72
N LEU A 32 -2.79 7.37 -12.74
CA LEU A 32 -1.55 6.62 -12.97
C LEU A 32 -1.80 5.22 -13.51
N THR A 33 -2.91 4.58 -13.12
CA THR A 33 -3.28 3.21 -13.53
C THR A 33 -4.31 3.18 -14.66
N GLN A 34 -4.66 4.34 -15.24
CA GLN A 34 -5.69 4.45 -16.27
C GLN A 34 -5.43 3.54 -17.49
N HIS A 35 -4.18 3.37 -17.88
CA HIS A 35 -3.76 2.56 -19.01
C HIS A 35 -4.02 1.05 -18.85
N VAL A 36 -4.32 0.60 -17.64
CA VAL A 36 -4.67 -0.80 -17.29
C VAL A 36 -6.03 -0.88 -16.57
N SER A 37 -6.84 0.16 -16.67
CA SER A 37 -8.13 0.25 -15.94
C SER A 37 -9.13 -0.86 -16.30
N ASP A 38 -8.97 -1.49 -17.47
CA ASP A 38 -9.83 -2.58 -17.93
C ASP A 38 -9.36 -3.96 -17.42
N VAL A 39 -8.15 -4.05 -16.87
CA VAL A 39 -7.60 -5.29 -16.32
C VAL A 39 -8.10 -5.46 -14.89
N ARG A 40 -8.93 -6.49 -14.67
CA ARG A 40 -9.51 -6.80 -13.36
C ARG A 40 -8.75 -7.88 -12.59
N ASP A 41 -8.12 -8.77 -13.28
CA ASP A 41 -7.26 -9.83 -12.76
C ASP A 41 -5.82 -9.31 -12.81
N PHE A 42 -5.21 -9.05 -11.65
CA PHE A 42 -3.90 -8.41 -11.58
C PHE A 42 -2.75 -9.33 -12.01
N ASP A 43 -2.99 -10.63 -12.11
CA ASP A 43 -2.02 -11.56 -12.71
C ASP A 43 -1.89 -11.32 -14.24
N LYS A 44 -2.88 -10.67 -14.85
CA LYS A 44 -2.87 -10.28 -16.28
C LYS A 44 -2.32 -8.88 -16.55
N LEU A 45 -1.87 -8.18 -15.53
CA LEU A 45 -1.15 -6.93 -15.73
C LEU A 45 0.18 -7.20 -16.45
N PRO A 46 0.75 -6.20 -17.15
CA PRO A 46 2.06 -6.33 -17.81
C PRO A 46 3.17 -6.85 -16.87
N ILE A 47 3.07 -6.52 -15.60
CA ILE A 47 3.81 -7.11 -14.48
C ILE A 47 2.75 -7.57 -13.48
N PRO A 48 2.62 -8.88 -13.21
CA PRO A 48 1.68 -9.38 -12.21
C PRO A 48 1.85 -8.66 -10.88
N PHE A 49 0.74 -8.36 -10.24
CA PHE A 49 0.72 -7.53 -9.03
C PHE A 49 -0.23 -8.09 -7.99
N LEU A 50 0.13 -7.96 -6.74
CA LEU A 50 -0.75 -8.10 -5.60
C LEU A 50 -0.36 -7.09 -4.51
N CYS A 51 -1.31 -6.74 -3.68
CA CYS A 51 -1.02 -6.01 -2.44
C CYS A 51 -1.84 -6.57 -1.29
N ILE A 52 -1.44 -6.22 -0.08
CA ILE A 52 -2.06 -6.71 1.14
C ILE A 52 -2.86 -5.59 1.78
N ALA A 53 -4.03 -5.93 2.28
CA ALA A 53 -4.81 -5.08 3.18
C ALA A 53 -5.17 -5.84 4.46
N THR A 54 -5.61 -5.13 5.47
CA THR A 54 -6.09 -5.70 6.73
C THR A 54 -7.58 -5.42 6.85
N ASP A 55 -8.37 -6.44 7.07
CA ASP A 55 -9.78 -6.31 7.42
C ASP A 55 -9.89 -5.81 8.87
N VAL A 56 -10.53 -4.64 9.07
CA VAL A 56 -10.62 -4.00 10.39
C VAL A 56 -11.49 -4.80 11.35
N GLU A 57 -12.50 -5.49 10.84
CA GLU A 57 -13.46 -6.21 11.68
C GLU A 57 -12.89 -7.51 12.21
N THR A 58 -12.07 -8.21 11.42
CA THR A 58 -11.56 -9.53 11.75
C THR A 58 -10.08 -9.55 12.13
N GLY A 59 -9.32 -8.52 11.71
CA GLY A 59 -7.86 -8.50 11.79
C GLY A 59 -7.18 -9.43 10.79
N GLU A 60 -7.93 -10.00 9.83
CA GLU A 60 -7.38 -10.91 8.83
C GLU A 60 -6.63 -10.17 7.73
N GLN A 61 -5.62 -10.84 7.19
CA GLN A 61 -4.95 -10.43 5.97
C GLN A 61 -5.86 -10.67 4.77
N ILE A 62 -6.00 -9.65 3.94
CA ILE A 62 -6.71 -9.74 2.66
C ILE A 62 -5.70 -9.53 1.53
N VAL A 63 -5.57 -10.52 0.65
CA VAL A 63 -4.79 -10.39 -0.58
C VAL A 63 -5.68 -9.72 -1.63
N LEU A 64 -5.21 -8.60 -2.17
CA LEU A 64 -5.86 -7.86 -3.24
C LEU A 64 -5.10 -8.10 -4.54
N ASP A 65 -5.61 -8.99 -5.37
CA ASP A 65 -5.04 -9.43 -6.64
C ASP A 65 -6.04 -9.32 -7.81
N GLU A 66 -7.21 -8.76 -7.52
CA GLU A 66 -8.26 -8.50 -8.51
C GLU A 66 -9.06 -7.22 -8.20
N GLY A 67 -9.88 -6.78 -9.13
CA GLY A 67 -10.82 -5.68 -8.97
C GLY A 67 -10.33 -4.37 -9.62
N ILE A 68 -10.45 -3.27 -8.92
CA ILE A 68 -9.99 -1.94 -9.38
C ILE A 68 -8.61 -1.67 -8.79
N LEU A 69 -7.57 -1.69 -9.63
CA LEU A 69 -6.18 -1.56 -9.17
C LEU A 69 -5.94 -0.32 -8.31
N ALA A 70 -6.46 0.84 -8.70
CA ALA A 70 -6.35 2.07 -7.91
C ALA A 70 -6.96 1.92 -6.51
N GLN A 71 -8.11 1.23 -6.41
CA GLN A 71 -8.79 1.01 -5.14
C GLN A 71 -8.01 0.04 -4.24
N ALA A 72 -7.47 -1.03 -4.82
CA ALA A 72 -6.63 -1.99 -4.12
C ALA A 72 -5.37 -1.32 -3.52
N ILE A 73 -4.68 -0.49 -4.32
CA ILE A 73 -3.50 0.26 -3.87
C ILE A 73 -3.85 1.20 -2.72
N ILE A 74 -4.98 1.93 -2.82
CA ILE A 74 -5.40 2.85 -1.76
C ILE A 74 -5.80 2.11 -0.49
N ALA A 75 -6.48 0.97 -0.58
CA ALA A 75 -6.82 0.16 0.57
C ALA A 75 -5.56 -0.38 1.28
N SER A 76 -4.60 -0.87 0.49
CA SER A 76 -3.32 -1.38 0.98
C SER A 76 -2.46 -0.30 1.67
N GLY A 77 -2.64 0.97 1.31
CA GLY A 77 -1.92 2.11 1.91
C GLY A 77 -2.78 2.98 2.81
N ALA A 78 -3.96 2.52 3.25
CA ALA A 78 -4.85 3.27 4.12
C ALA A 78 -4.37 3.24 5.58
N LEU A 79 -3.30 3.99 5.87
CA LEU A 79 -2.71 4.09 7.22
C LEU A 79 -3.77 4.48 8.25
N PRO A 80 -3.95 3.68 9.32
CA PRO A 80 -4.87 3.99 10.41
C PRO A 80 -4.62 5.39 10.97
N THR A 81 -5.67 6.08 11.36
CA THR A 81 -5.70 7.46 11.84
C THR A 81 -5.48 8.53 10.77
N LEU A 82 -4.66 8.28 9.77
CA LEU A 82 -4.37 9.23 8.69
C LEU A 82 -5.43 9.17 7.59
N TYR A 83 -5.79 7.95 7.16
CA TYR A 83 -6.82 7.73 6.15
C TYR A 83 -8.02 6.97 6.72
N SER A 84 -9.20 7.28 6.18
CA SER A 84 -10.38 6.47 6.46
C SER A 84 -10.22 5.08 5.83
N PRO A 85 -10.72 4.02 6.48
CA PRO A 85 -10.79 2.69 5.88
C PRO A 85 -11.52 2.69 4.53
N VAL A 86 -11.13 1.78 3.66
CA VAL A 86 -11.68 1.62 2.30
C VAL A 86 -12.58 0.40 2.27
N GLU A 87 -13.80 0.56 1.79
CA GLU A 87 -14.72 -0.56 1.62
C GLU A 87 -14.50 -1.23 0.25
N ILE A 88 -14.20 -2.54 0.27
CA ILE A 88 -14.08 -3.40 -0.91
C ILE A 88 -14.86 -4.68 -0.65
N ASN A 89 -15.82 -5.01 -1.51
CA ASN A 89 -16.63 -6.22 -1.43
C ASN A 89 -17.29 -6.45 -0.05
N GLY A 90 -17.76 -5.37 0.58
CA GLY A 90 -18.40 -5.40 1.90
C GLY A 90 -17.42 -5.56 3.08
N ARG A 91 -16.11 -5.56 2.84
CA ARG A 91 -15.07 -5.58 3.87
C ARG A 91 -14.51 -4.17 4.07
N LEU A 92 -14.24 -3.81 5.31
CA LEU A 92 -13.64 -2.53 5.68
C LEU A 92 -12.14 -2.69 5.85
N LEU A 93 -11.36 -2.17 4.90
CA LEU A 93 -9.94 -2.45 4.75
C LEU A 93 -9.07 -1.24 5.15
N ILE A 94 -7.96 -1.55 5.81
CA ILE A 94 -6.87 -0.61 6.14
C ILE A 94 -5.54 -1.15 5.64
N ASP A 95 -4.47 -0.41 5.89
CA ASP A 95 -3.09 -0.72 5.53
C ASP A 95 -2.73 -2.19 5.85
N GLY A 96 -2.20 -2.88 4.86
CA GLY A 96 -1.78 -4.27 5.00
C GLY A 96 -0.58 -4.45 5.93
N GLY A 97 0.21 -3.40 6.12
CA GLY A 97 1.34 -3.40 7.04
C GLY A 97 0.95 -3.63 8.49
N VAL A 98 -0.33 -3.52 8.85
CA VAL A 98 -0.83 -3.86 10.19
C VAL A 98 -0.68 -5.36 10.48
N VAL A 99 -0.90 -6.24 9.51
CA VAL A 99 -0.82 -7.70 9.69
C VAL A 99 0.37 -8.32 8.97
N ASN A 100 0.70 -7.84 7.76
CA ASN A 100 1.76 -8.40 6.94
C ASN A 100 2.41 -7.35 6.03
N ASN A 101 3.47 -6.72 6.50
CA ASN A 101 4.19 -5.68 5.77
C ASN A 101 5.29 -6.21 4.84
N TYR A 102 5.49 -7.53 4.80
CA TYR A 102 6.46 -8.19 3.94
C TYR A 102 5.90 -9.55 3.50
N PRO A 103 5.01 -9.58 2.49
CA PRO A 103 4.16 -10.73 2.15
C PRO A 103 4.88 -11.79 1.31
N ILE A 104 6.02 -12.29 1.77
CA ILE A 104 6.83 -13.26 1.03
C ILE A 104 6.14 -14.62 0.88
N GLU A 105 5.32 -14.98 1.87
CA GLU A 105 4.57 -16.22 1.85
C GLU A 105 3.57 -16.26 0.68
N GLU A 106 2.98 -15.11 0.35
CA GLU A 106 2.04 -14.99 -0.78
C GLU A 106 2.72 -15.27 -2.11
N LEU A 107 3.97 -14.82 -2.26
CA LEU A 107 4.75 -15.12 -3.46
C LEU A 107 5.16 -16.59 -3.52
N LYS A 108 5.57 -17.18 -2.40
CA LYS A 108 5.89 -18.62 -2.33
C LYS A 108 4.68 -19.49 -2.64
N ASN A 109 3.51 -19.15 -2.10
CA ASN A 109 2.27 -19.89 -2.36
C ASN A 109 1.85 -19.81 -3.84
N ARG A 110 2.28 -18.78 -4.57
CA ARG A 110 2.10 -18.62 -6.02
C ARG A 110 3.18 -19.32 -6.86
N GLY A 111 4.09 -20.06 -6.23
CA GLY A 111 5.16 -20.81 -6.90
C GLY A 111 6.32 -19.94 -7.37
N ILE A 112 6.54 -18.78 -6.78
CA ILE A 112 7.70 -17.94 -7.07
C ILE A 112 8.92 -18.50 -6.33
N ASP A 113 9.91 -18.98 -7.09
CA ASP A 113 11.10 -19.61 -6.55
C ASP A 113 12.18 -18.62 -6.15
N PHE A 114 12.30 -17.52 -6.88
CA PHE A 114 13.32 -16.50 -6.65
C PHE A 114 12.72 -15.17 -6.27
N ILE A 115 13.03 -14.68 -5.07
CA ILE A 115 12.44 -13.46 -4.49
C ILE A 115 13.53 -12.45 -4.16
N ILE A 116 13.39 -11.25 -4.69
CA ILE A 116 14.12 -10.06 -4.27
C ILE A 116 13.21 -9.29 -3.33
N GLY A 117 13.63 -9.18 -2.07
CA GLY A 117 12.85 -8.48 -1.05
C GLY A 117 13.48 -7.16 -0.65
N ILE A 118 12.69 -6.11 -0.63
CA ILE A 118 13.12 -4.79 -0.18
C ILE A 118 12.39 -4.49 1.14
N ASP A 119 13.17 -4.50 2.24
CA ASP A 119 12.65 -4.22 3.57
C ASP A 119 12.82 -2.73 3.91
N VAL A 120 11.72 -2.02 3.86
CA VAL A 120 11.63 -0.59 4.24
C VAL A 120 11.02 -0.41 5.63
N GLN A 121 10.95 -1.48 6.43
CA GLN A 121 10.44 -1.39 7.79
C GLN A 121 11.45 -0.76 8.71
N ASP A 122 10.99 0.12 9.58
CA ASP A 122 11.80 0.66 10.67
C ASP A 122 11.92 -0.38 11.80
N GLY A 123 12.97 -0.27 12.60
CA GLY A 123 13.12 -1.05 13.82
C GLY A 123 12.21 -0.57 14.94
N LEU A 124 12.33 -1.18 16.11
CA LEU A 124 11.68 -0.67 17.31
C LEU A 124 12.28 0.69 17.70
N LYS A 125 11.40 1.61 18.06
CA LYS A 125 11.76 2.94 18.54
C LYS A 125 12.28 2.86 19.96
N ASN A 126 13.25 3.70 20.29
CA ASN A 126 13.72 3.86 21.65
C ASN A 126 12.77 4.76 22.47
N ARG A 127 12.99 4.84 23.78
CA ARG A 127 12.15 5.62 24.72
C ARG A 127 12.02 7.09 24.29
N GLU A 128 13.08 7.67 23.73
CA GLU A 128 13.11 9.07 23.35
C GLU A 128 12.26 9.37 22.12
N GLN A 129 12.00 8.37 21.29
CA GLN A 129 11.19 8.45 20.08
C GLN A 129 9.70 8.14 20.35
N LEU A 130 9.35 7.63 21.52
CA LEU A 130 7.98 7.27 21.92
C LEU A 130 7.32 8.42 22.68
N LYS A 131 7.28 9.62 22.09
CA LYS A 131 6.80 10.84 22.74
C LYS A 131 5.32 11.12 22.57
N ASP A 132 4.67 10.50 21.58
CA ASP A 132 3.27 10.72 21.25
C ASP A 132 2.51 9.40 21.06
N VAL A 133 1.19 9.50 21.07
CA VAL A 133 0.29 8.35 20.96
C VAL A 133 0.49 7.60 19.65
N THR A 134 0.74 8.31 18.56
CA THR A 134 0.93 7.70 17.23
C THR A 134 2.22 6.90 17.16
N ALA A 135 3.29 7.39 17.81
CA ALA A 135 4.55 6.67 17.94
C ALA A 135 4.40 5.38 18.76
N VAL A 136 3.63 5.44 19.86
CA VAL A 136 3.35 4.27 20.71
C VAL A 136 2.49 3.24 19.96
N LEU A 137 1.43 3.66 19.28
CA LEU A 137 0.58 2.77 18.47
C LEU A 137 1.37 2.11 17.33
N SER A 138 2.19 2.88 16.64
CA SER A 138 3.10 2.36 15.62
C SER A 138 4.08 1.31 16.18
N GLN A 139 4.62 1.56 17.39
CA GLN A 139 5.51 0.63 18.07
C GLN A 139 4.83 -0.70 18.38
N ILE A 140 3.61 -0.64 18.91
CA ILE A 140 2.81 -1.84 19.26
C ILE A 140 2.55 -2.66 18.00
N ASN A 141 2.19 -2.00 16.90
CA ASN A 141 1.98 -2.66 15.63
C ASN A 141 3.26 -3.33 15.10
N ASN A 142 4.41 -2.70 15.31
CA ASN A 142 5.70 -3.20 14.82
C ASN A 142 6.22 -4.43 15.58
N PHE A 143 5.75 -4.70 16.81
CA PHE A 143 6.24 -5.85 17.58
C PHE A 143 6.06 -7.18 16.81
N SER A 144 4.85 -7.48 16.38
CA SER A 144 4.55 -8.70 15.62
C SER A 144 5.25 -8.76 14.28
N MET A 145 5.40 -7.63 13.60
CA MET A 145 6.09 -7.57 12.30
C MET A 145 7.57 -7.90 12.42
N ILE A 146 8.25 -7.32 13.41
CA ILE A 146 9.70 -7.53 13.61
C ILE A 146 9.98 -8.97 14.03
N GLU A 147 9.16 -9.55 14.90
CA GLU A 147 9.29 -10.94 15.31
C GLU A 147 9.23 -11.91 14.12
N LYS A 148 8.33 -11.66 13.18
CA LYS A 148 8.16 -12.50 11.99
C LYS A 148 9.24 -12.29 10.93
N MET A 149 9.95 -11.16 10.95
CA MET A 149 10.89 -10.78 9.87
C MET A 149 12.10 -11.70 9.74
N GLU A 150 12.60 -12.30 10.82
CA GLU A 150 13.76 -13.20 10.75
C GLU A 150 13.44 -14.44 9.90
N GLY A 151 12.27 -15.06 10.12
CA GLY A 151 11.79 -16.18 9.30
C GLY A 151 11.57 -15.77 7.83
N LYS A 152 10.98 -14.63 7.60
CA LYS A 152 10.74 -14.09 6.25
C LYS A 152 12.02 -13.76 5.50
N ARG A 153 13.01 -13.21 6.19
CA ARG A 153 14.33 -12.93 5.63
C ARG A 153 15.02 -14.21 5.11
N SER A 154 14.92 -15.30 5.84
CA SER A 154 15.52 -16.59 5.42
C SER A 154 14.89 -17.17 4.15
N LEU A 155 13.65 -16.78 3.82
CA LEU A 155 12.93 -17.17 2.60
C LEU A 155 13.25 -16.26 1.40
N THR A 156 13.98 -15.16 1.62
CA THR A 156 14.31 -14.17 0.59
C THR A 156 15.67 -14.47 -0.02
N ASN A 157 15.77 -14.54 -1.34
CA ASN A 157 17.02 -14.87 -2.03
C ASN A 157 17.98 -13.67 -2.03
N ILE A 158 17.50 -12.47 -2.36
CA ILE A 158 18.26 -11.23 -2.22
C ILE A 158 17.48 -10.30 -1.29
N TYR A 159 18.03 -10.03 -0.12
CA TYR A 159 17.42 -9.16 0.89
C TYR A 159 18.11 -7.82 0.92
N ILE A 160 17.36 -6.78 0.56
CA ILE A 160 17.86 -5.39 0.49
C ILE A 160 17.17 -4.57 1.58
N LYS A 161 17.95 -3.99 2.49
CA LYS A 161 17.45 -3.12 3.54
C LYS A 161 18.14 -1.75 3.44
N PRO A 162 17.47 -0.72 2.86
CA PRO A 162 17.98 0.65 2.82
C PRO A 162 18.13 1.22 4.23
N ASP A 163 19.14 2.08 4.43
CA ASP A 163 19.27 2.82 5.68
C ASP A 163 18.35 4.04 5.67
N ILE A 164 17.14 3.82 6.12
CA ILE A 164 16.08 4.84 6.22
C ILE A 164 15.83 5.30 7.65
N LYS A 165 16.81 5.13 8.54
CA LYS A 165 16.73 5.64 9.92
C LYS A 165 16.46 7.14 9.93
N GLY A 166 15.53 7.56 10.77
CA GLY A 166 15.13 8.97 10.88
C GLY A 166 14.04 9.42 9.92
N PHE A 167 13.60 8.55 8.99
CA PHE A 167 12.40 8.78 8.22
C PHE A 167 11.21 8.06 8.86
N SER A 168 10.04 8.56 8.60
CA SER A 168 8.78 7.95 9.05
C SER A 168 7.81 7.82 7.88
N VAL A 169 6.72 7.10 8.08
CA VAL A 169 5.65 6.93 7.08
C VAL A 169 5.00 8.24 6.62
N VAL A 170 5.23 9.35 7.34
CA VAL A 170 4.73 10.70 7.00
C VAL A 170 5.82 11.65 6.52
N SER A 171 7.04 11.18 6.27
CA SER A 171 8.15 12.00 5.77
C SER A 171 8.03 12.27 4.26
N PHE A 172 6.87 12.77 3.80
CA PHE A 172 6.59 13.01 2.38
C PHE A 172 7.47 14.09 1.76
N ASP A 173 7.93 15.03 2.57
CA ASP A 173 8.88 16.10 2.17
C ASP A 173 10.31 15.59 1.93
N LYS A 174 10.62 14.37 2.39
CA LYS A 174 11.93 13.72 2.29
C LYS A 174 12.05 12.69 1.18
N GLY A 175 11.09 12.64 0.27
CA GLY A 175 11.03 11.62 -0.78
C GLY A 175 12.32 11.47 -1.59
N GLN A 176 12.97 12.58 -1.95
CA GLN A 176 14.24 12.55 -2.70
C GLN A 176 15.40 11.91 -1.91
N GLU A 177 15.48 12.19 -0.61
CA GLU A 177 16.50 11.60 0.27
C GLU A 177 16.26 10.09 0.42
N ILE A 178 15.00 9.66 0.60
CA ILE A 178 14.62 8.26 0.72
C ILE A 178 14.95 7.50 -0.57
N ILE A 179 14.62 8.05 -1.74
CA ILE A 179 14.95 7.46 -3.05
C ILE A 179 16.47 7.29 -3.20
N LYS A 180 17.24 8.34 -2.80
CA LYS A 180 18.70 8.27 -2.85
C LYS A 180 19.24 7.14 -1.99
N LYS A 181 18.74 6.96 -0.76
CA LYS A 181 19.12 5.86 0.14
C LYS A 181 18.79 4.48 -0.46
N GLY A 182 17.62 4.36 -1.09
CA GLY A 182 17.24 3.15 -1.81
C GLY A 182 18.22 2.82 -2.94
N ASN A 183 18.56 3.81 -3.78
CA ASN A 183 19.51 3.65 -4.88
C ASN A 183 20.93 3.30 -4.40
N GLU A 184 21.43 3.97 -3.37
CA GLU A 184 22.72 3.67 -2.76
C GLU A 184 22.76 2.20 -2.31
N LYS A 185 21.73 1.74 -1.61
CA LYS A 185 21.66 0.37 -1.12
C LYS A 185 21.52 -0.66 -2.25
N ALA A 186 20.70 -0.40 -3.26
CA ALA A 186 20.55 -1.29 -4.41
C ALA A 186 21.85 -1.46 -5.19
N ASN A 187 22.68 -0.41 -5.30
CA ASN A 187 23.98 -0.47 -5.97
C ASN A 187 24.98 -1.40 -5.27
N GLU A 188 24.87 -1.62 -3.97
CA GLU A 188 25.70 -2.61 -3.26
C GLU A 188 25.44 -4.03 -3.78
N PHE A 189 24.21 -4.30 -4.25
CA PHE A 189 23.77 -5.61 -4.77
C PHE A 189 23.85 -5.72 -6.29
N ILE A 190 24.43 -4.75 -6.99
CA ILE A 190 24.40 -4.69 -8.46
C ILE A 190 25.02 -5.95 -9.11
N LYS A 191 26.04 -6.54 -8.50
CA LYS A 191 26.71 -7.76 -8.99
C LYS A 191 25.81 -8.98 -8.93
N GLU A 192 24.89 -9.02 -7.94
CA GLU A 192 23.93 -10.11 -7.75
C GLU A 192 22.70 -9.89 -8.64
N LEU A 193 22.30 -8.64 -8.86
CA LEU A 193 21.13 -8.27 -9.64
C LEU A 193 21.37 -8.35 -11.16
N LEU A 194 22.57 -7.97 -11.64
CA LEU A 194 22.88 -7.95 -13.07
C LEU A 194 22.67 -9.31 -13.79
N PRO A 195 23.06 -10.47 -13.21
CA PRO A 195 22.84 -11.75 -13.84
C PRO A 195 21.37 -12.13 -13.99
N LEU A 196 20.49 -11.53 -13.17
CA LEU A 196 19.06 -11.78 -13.19
C LEU A 196 18.34 -10.96 -14.27
N ARG A 197 19.05 -10.06 -14.93
CA ARG A 197 18.50 -9.26 -16.01
C ARG A 197 18.12 -10.16 -17.16
N ASN A 198 16.84 -10.26 -17.44
CA ASN A 198 16.36 -10.89 -18.65
C ASN A 198 16.68 -9.97 -19.83
N ILE A 199 17.57 -10.42 -20.71
CA ILE A 199 17.99 -9.66 -21.91
C ILE A 199 16.97 -9.84 -23.04
N ASP A 200 16.03 -10.78 -22.89
CA ASP A 200 14.98 -10.99 -23.87
C ASP A 200 14.11 -9.75 -23.95
N GLU A 201 14.05 -9.22 -25.15
CA GLU A 201 13.41 -7.99 -25.57
C GLU A 201 11.92 -7.95 -25.13
N ARG A 202 11.65 -7.57 -23.90
CA ARG A 202 10.32 -7.04 -23.62
C ARG A 202 10.19 -5.73 -24.41
N PRO A 203 9.13 -5.55 -25.18
CA PRO A 203 8.95 -4.31 -25.89
C PRO A 203 8.98 -3.16 -24.87
N THR A 204 10.03 -2.35 -24.94
CA THR A 204 10.25 -1.17 -24.08
C THR A 204 9.25 -0.04 -24.36
N THR A 205 8.38 -0.22 -25.31
CA THR A 205 7.29 0.69 -25.61
C THR A 205 5.98 0.15 -25.04
N PHE A 206 5.69 0.49 -23.80
CA PHE A 206 4.29 0.51 -23.38
C PHE A 206 3.57 1.48 -24.32
N LYS A 207 2.66 0.96 -25.14
CA LYS A 207 1.76 1.78 -25.92
C LYS A 207 0.92 2.54 -24.90
N VAL A 208 1.33 3.75 -24.57
CA VAL A 208 0.48 4.66 -23.79
C VAL A 208 -0.72 4.90 -24.70
N ILE A 209 -1.81 4.20 -24.43
CA ILE A 209 -3.09 4.48 -25.06
C ILE A 209 -3.49 5.84 -24.49
N LYS A 210 -3.20 6.90 -25.25
CA LYS A 210 -3.81 8.21 -24.99
C LYS A 210 -5.28 8.08 -25.33
N ASN A 211 -6.06 7.60 -24.40
CA ASN A 211 -7.50 7.76 -24.47
C ASN A 211 -7.81 9.21 -24.09
N ASP A 212 -7.91 10.06 -25.09
CA ASP A 212 -8.33 11.47 -24.92
C ASP A 212 -9.82 11.58 -24.54
N SER A 213 -10.56 10.47 -24.53
CA SER A 213 -11.98 10.42 -24.16
C SER A 213 -12.30 9.16 -23.35
N ILE A 214 -13.05 9.36 -22.28
CA ILE A 214 -13.61 8.28 -21.47
C ILE A 214 -15.10 8.18 -21.83
N PHE A 215 -15.53 7.02 -22.29
CA PHE A 215 -16.94 6.74 -22.49
C PHE A 215 -17.54 6.18 -21.19
N ILE A 216 -18.44 6.93 -20.59
CA ILE A 216 -19.22 6.44 -19.45
C ILE A 216 -20.35 5.59 -20.04
N ARG A 217 -20.30 4.27 -19.80
CA ARG A 217 -21.27 3.33 -20.31
C ARG A 217 -22.52 3.28 -19.43
N ASP A 218 -22.29 3.26 -18.12
CA ASP A 218 -23.37 3.17 -17.14
C ASP A 218 -23.04 4.03 -15.93
N ILE A 219 -24.05 4.69 -15.39
CA ILE A 219 -23.97 5.40 -14.12
C ILE A 219 -25.00 4.79 -13.17
N THR A 220 -24.52 4.12 -12.14
CA THR A 220 -25.40 3.56 -11.11
C THR A 220 -25.37 4.47 -9.88
N PHE A 221 -26.53 4.91 -9.44
CA PHE A 221 -26.68 5.64 -8.19
C PHE A 221 -27.15 4.67 -7.12
N ASN A 222 -26.40 4.54 -6.05
CA ASN A 222 -26.91 3.87 -4.86
C ASN A 222 -28.09 4.70 -4.31
N LYS A 223 -29.20 4.04 -3.98
CA LYS A 223 -30.33 4.70 -3.33
C LYS A 223 -29.84 5.38 -2.06
N LEU A 224 -29.84 6.70 -2.06
CA LEU A 224 -29.61 7.49 -0.85
C LEU A 224 -30.87 7.32 0.02
N GLU A 225 -30.81 6.42 0.99
CA GLU A 225 -31.96 6.13 1.88
C GLU A 225 -32.29 7.24 2.88
N ASN A 226 -31.57 8.36 2.88
CA ASN A 226 -31.69 9.41 3.89
C ASN A 226 -31.80 10.86 3.36
N PHE A 227 -32.44 11.08 2.23
CA PHE A 227 -32.94 12.43 1.92
C PHE A 227 -34.48 12.45 2.07
N THR A 228 -34.94 12.56 3.29
CA THR A 228 -36.28 13.15 3.55
C THR A 228 -36.16 14.67 3.40
N ARG A 229 -37.02 15.23 2.56
CA ARG A 229 -37.21 16.66 2.38
C ARG A 229 -37.57 17.37 3.70
#